data_622d4320f6d5bac3196e29cf29dd4543
#
_entry.id   622d4320f6d5bac3196e29cf29dd4543
#
_cell.length_a   1.000
_cell.length_b   1.000
_cell.length_c   1.000
_cell.angle_alpha   90.00
_cell.angle_beta   90.00
_cell.angle_gamma   90.00
#
_symmetry.space_group_name_H-M   'P 1'
#
loop_
_entity.id
_entity.type
_entity.pdbx_description
1 polymer ?
#
loop_
_entity_poly.entity_id
_entity_poly.type
_entity_poly.pdbx_seq_one_letter_code
_entity_poly.pdbx_strand_id
1 'polypeptide(L)'
;MIDKVVIFDIWGDYGYFRRGYTTTSTISYPFPSRTTLAGIVSGILGYDRDSYYDLFGPKNSSFALQIINPIKKLRINLNLIDTKTGFILSDNKGQRTQLPAEFLKDVKYRIYLWLEDDLIMDNLLKLLTNHESIYTPYLGISECLANLKLVKKSLIEPKEVPVEGDILVNSIVPTDKAKIRIEQGKKYGAVKSPAFMNSDRVVNKYQEFYYEENGENMLIVDGECHSIGDANVIFF
;
A
#
# COMPACT_ATOMS: atom_id res chain seq x y z
N MET A 1 -12.32 17.83 -1.51
CA MET A 1 -11.16 18.35 -2.30
C MET A 1 -9.92 17.99 -1.50
N ILE A 2 -8.88 17.48 -2.14
CA ILE A 2 -7.61 17.14 -1.46
C ILE A 2 -6.84 18.46 -1.31
N ASP A 3 -6.76 18.97 -0.09
CA ASP A 3 -6.21 20.30 0.21
C ASP A 3 -4.80 20.22 0.84
N LYS A 4 -4.49 19.12 1.53
CA LYS A 4 -3.20 18.91 2.18
C LYS A 4 -2.86 17.43 2.32
N VAL A 5 -1.60 17.06 2.24
CA VAL A 5 -1.16 15.67 2.33
C VAL A 5 0.04 15.49 3.25
N VAL A 6 0.08 14.36 3.94
CA VAL A 6 1.29 13.84 4.59
C VAL A 6 2.03 12.95 3.60
N ILE A 7 3.36 13.10 3.54
CA ILE A 7 4.22 12.32 2.65
C ILE A 7 5.25 11.56 3.49
N PHE A 8 5.24 10.24 3.40
CA PHE A 8 6.20 9.40 4.12
C PHE A 8 6.63 8.19 3.30
N ASP A 9 7.84 7.74 3.53
CA ASP A 9 8.37 6.50 2.97
C ASP A 9 8.14 5.36 3.97
N ILE A 10 7.78 4.19 3.43
CA ILE A 10 7.70 2.92 4.15
C ILE A 10 8.55 1.89 3.41
N TRP A 11 9.37 1.14 4.16
CA TRP A 11 10.25 0.13 3.56
C TRP A 11 10.57 -1.01 4.53
N GLY A 12 11.05 -2.12 3.99
CA GLY A 12 11.52 -3.26 4.74
C GLY A 12 12.25 -4.25 3.84
N ASP A 13 12.94 -5.18 4.46
CA ASP A 13 13.67 -6.23 3.75
C ASP A 13 12.74 -7.15 2.98
N TYR A 14 11.54 -7.38 3.54
CA TYR A 14 10.50 -8.19 2.94
C TYR A 14 9.12 -7.54 3.04
N GLY A 15 8.25 -7.85 2.06
CA GLY A 15 6.83 -7.55 2.08
C GLY A 15 6.02 -8.75 1.61
N TYR A 16 4.84 -8.97 2.21
CA TYR A 16 3.96 -10.07 1.84
C TYR A 16 2.50 -9.64 1.84
N PHE A 17 2.04 -9.16 0.71
CA PHE A 17 0.67 -8.67 0.51
C PHE A 17 -0.18 -9.74 -0.19
N ARG A 18 -0.54 -10.78 0.57
CA ARG A 18 -1.19 -11.98 0.03
C ARG A 18 -2.45 -11.66 -0.77
N ARG A 19 -2.57 -12.25 -1.97
CA ARG A 19 -3.80 -12.24 -2.76
C ARG A 19 -4.79 -13.23 -2.18
N GLY A 20 -6.00 -12.75 -1.79
CA GLY A 20 -6.98 -13.56 -1.06
C GLY A 20 -7.53 -14.79 -1.79
N TYR A 21 -7.41 -14.82 -3.12
CA TYR A 21 -7.87 -15.94 -3.95
C TYR A 21 -6.82 -17.04 -4.19
N THR A 22 -5.63 -16.90 -3.61
CA THR A 22 -4.55 -17.90 -3.74
C THR A 22 -4.50 -18.80 -2.50
N THR A 23 -4.68 -20.12 -2.66
CA THR A 23 -4.79 -21.07 -1.55
C THR A 23 -3.55 -21.93 -1.33
N THR A 24 -3.09 -22.61 -2.36
CA THR A 24 -2.02 -23.62 -2.27
C THR A 24 -0.61 -23.09 -2.59
N SER A 25 -0.51 -22.02 -3.37
CA SER A 25 0.73 -21.30 -3.63
C SER A 25 0.41 -19.81 -3.56
N THR A 26 0.79 -19.17 -2.48
CA THR A 26 0.37 -17.81 -2.20
C THR A 26 1.24 -16.80 -2.93
N ILE A 27 0.57 -15.90 -3.66
CA ILE A 27 1.18 -14.85 -4.47
C ILE A 27 0.94 -13.51 -3.77
N SER A 28 1.96 -12.64 -3.79
CA SER A 28 1.87 -11.28 -3.27
C SER A 28 1.34 -10.29 -4.31
N TYR A 29 0.62 -9.26 -3.86
CA TYR A 29 0.47 -8.03 -4.64
C TYR A 29 1.83 -7.34 -4.77
N PRO A 30 2.10 -6.60 -5.86
CA PRO A 30 3.38 -5.90 -6.06
C PRO A 30 3.60 -4.71 -5.11
N PHE A 31 2.54 -4.23 -4.49
CA PHE A 31 2.51 -3.15 -3.51
C PHE A 31 1.32 -3.35 -2.56
N PRO A 32 1.31 -2.67 -1.39
CA PRO A 32 0.19 -2.74 -0.45
C PRO A 32 -1.10 -2.21 -1.09
N SER A 33 -2.19 -2.97 -0.98
CA SER A 33 -3.51 -2.51 -1.39
C SER A 33 -3.96 -1.31 -0.54
N ARG A 34 -4.97 -0.56 -1.00
CA ARG A 34 -5.54 0.55 -0.23
C ARG A 34 -5.99 0.12 1.17
N THR A 35 -6.61 -1.04 1.30
CA THR A 35 -7.02 -1.59 2.60
C THR A 35 -5.81 -1.94 3.49
N THR A 36 -4.70 -2.38 2.91
CA THR A 36 -3.45 -2.62 3.64
C THR A 36 -2.82 -1.31 4.10
N LEU A 37 -2.80 -0.27 3.24
CA LEU A 37 -2.31 1.07 3.61
C LEU A 37 -3.13 1.66 4.76
N ALA A 38 -4.46 1.56 4.69
CA ALA A 38 -5.36 1.97 5.78
C ALA A 38 -5.01 1.27 7.09
N GLY A 39 -4.77 -0.05 7.06
CA GLY A 39 -4.35 -0.82 8.25
C GLY A 39 -3.00 -0.39 8.80
N ILE A 40 -2.01 -0.10 7.94
CA ILE A 40 -0.68 0.39 8.37
C ILE A 40 -0.82 1.75 9.06
N VAL A 41 -1.53 2.70 8.46
CA VAL A 41 -1.73 4.04 9.03
C VAL A 41 -2.53 3.96 10.34
N SER A 42 -3.56 3.12 10.40
CA SER A 42 -4.31 2.86 11.64
C SER A 42 -3.44 2.31 12.74
N GLY A 43 -2.50 1.41 12.42
CA GLY A 43 -1.53 0.89 13.37
C GLY A 43 -0.58 1.98 13.90
N ILE A 44 -0.11 2.90 13.05
CA ILE A 44 0.70 4.04 13.46
C ILE A 44 -0.09 4.92 14.43
N LEU A 45 -1.35 5.20 14.14
CA LEU A 45 -2.25 6.06 14.92
C LEU A 45 -2.79 5.38 16.20
N GLY A 46 -2.70 4.04 16.32
CA GLY A 46 -3.16 3.29 17.48
C GLY A 46 -4.65 2.93 17.46
N TYR A 47 -5.29 2.89 16.31
CA TYR A 47 -6.67 2.43 16.19
C TYR A 47 -6.76 0.92 16.45
N ASP A 48 -7.79 0.53 17.15
CA ASP A 48 -8.10 -0.88 17.38
C ASP A 48 -8.43 -1.61 16.09
N ARG A 49 -8.23 -2.91 16.12
CA ARG A 49 -8.56 -3.78 15.00
C ARG A 49 -10.03 -3.62 14.61
N ASP A 50 -10.28 -3.49 13.32
CA ASP A 50 -11.61 -3.40 12.71
C ASP A 50 -12.41 -2.12 13.06
N SER A 51 -11.81 -1.10 13.71
CA SER A 51 -12.46 0.17 14.11
C SER A 51 -12.28 1.33 13.13
N TYR A 52 -11.48 1.18 12.08
CA TYR A 52 -10.97 2.31 11.27
C TYR A 52 -11.52 2.38 9.84
N TYR A 53 -12.41 1.47 9.45
CA TYR A 53 -12.86 1.39 8.03
C TYR A 53 -13.58 2.65 7.54
N ASP A 54 -14.37 3.30 8.39
CA ASP A 54 -15.07 4.53 8.05
C ASP A 54 -14.11 5.71 7.90
N LEU A 55 -13.07 5.80 8.74
CA LEU A 55 -12.03 6.81 8.63
C LEU A 55 -11.34 6.77 7.26
N PHE A 56 -11.09 5.55 6.76
CA PHE A 56 -10.50 5.34 5.44
C PHE A 56 -11.53 5.09 4.34
N GLY A 57 -12.76 5.53 4.54
CA GLY A 57 -13.83 5.50 3.54
C GLY A 57 -13.49 6.35 2.30
N PRO A 58 -14.25 6.17 1.19
CA PRO A 58 -13.93 6.82 -0.09
C PRO A 58 -14.08 8.35 -0.07
N LYS A 59 -14.81 8.90 0.90
CA LYS A 59 -14.97 10.34 1.07
C LYS A 59 -13.98 10.96 2.05
N ASN A 60 -13.49 10.15 2.99
CA ASN A 60 -12.75 10.61 4.16
C ASN A 60 -11.24 10.44 4.00
N SER A 61 -10.78 9.75 2.95
CA SER A 61 -9.35 9.56 2.69
C SER A 61 -9.02 9.32 1.23
N SER A 62 -7.81 9.69 0.84
CA SER A 62 -7.24 9.36 -0.46
C SER A 62 -5.75 9.03 -0.32
N PHE A 63 -5.30 8.04 -1.05
CA PHE A 63 -3.91 7.62 -1.10
C PHE A 63 -3.35 7.81 -2.50
N ALA A 64 -2.06 8.15 -2.59
CA ALA A 64 -1.28 7.87 -3.78
C ALA A 64 -0.02 7.11 -3.35
N LEU A 65 0.44 6.18 -4.18
CA LEU A 65 1.57 5.32 -3.88
C LEU A 65 2.59 5.38 -5.02
N GLN A 66 3.84 5.66 -4.68
CA GLN A 66 4.98 5.57 -5.58
C GLN A 66 5.83 4.36 -5.21
N ILE A 67 6.19 3.55 -6.19
CA ILE A 67 7.16 2.47 -6.05
C ILE A 67 8.55 3.10 -6.16
N ILE A 68 9.38 3.01 -5.10
CA ILE A 68 10.72 3.60 -5.08
C ILE A 68 11.78 2.57 -5.50
N ASN A 69 11.69 1.35 -4.95
CA ASN A 69 12.60 0.28 -5.31
C ASN A 69 11.95 -0.67 -6.33
N PRO A 70 12.69 -1.22 -7.27
CA PRO A 70 12.20 -2.23 -8.19
C PRO A 70 11.53 -3.39 -7.48
N ILE A 71 10.45 -3.92 -8.06
CA ILE A 71 9.72 -5.05 -7.52
C ILE A 71 10.54 -6.32 -7.73
N LYS A 72 11.05 -6.88 -6.64
CA LYS A 72 11.79 -8.14 -6.62
C LYS A 72 10.97 -9.20 -5.92
N LYS A 73 10.77 -10.34 -6.57
CA LYS A 73 10.00 -11.46 -6.04
C LYS A 73 10.92 -12.58 -5.58
N LEU A 74 10.62 -13.13 -4.41
CA LEU A 74 11.35 -14.26 -3.83
C LEU A 74 10.35 -15.32 -3.37
N ARG A 75 10.58 -16.59 -3.71
CA ARG A 75 9.78 -17.69 -3.20
C ARG A 75 10.43 -18.27 -1.96
N ILE A 76 9.66 -18.37 -0.88
CA ILE A 76 10.07 -18.91 0.42
C ILE A 76 9.05 -19.99 0.79
N ASN A 77 9.54 -21.15 1.22
CA ASN A 77 8.66 -22.18 1.77
C ASN A 77 8.39 -21.89 3.25
N LEU A 78 7.14 -21.61 3.58
CA LEU A 78 6.69 -21.47 4.95
C LEU A 78 6.32 -22.84 5.53
N ASN A 79 6.87 -23.17 6.69
CA ASN A 79 6.46 -24.36 7.44
C ASN A 79 5.34 -23.99 8.41
N LEU A 80 4.12 -24.28 8.02
CA LEU A 80 2.93 -24.01 8.83
C LEU A 80 2.56 -25.24 9.65
N ILE A 81 2.07 -25.00 10.86
CA ILE A 81 1.47 -26.03 11.72
C ILE A 81 0.00 -26.17 11.34
N ASP A 82 -0.44 -27.39 11.05
CA ASP A 82 -1.87 -27.65 10.82
C ASP A 82 -2.63 -27.56 12.13
N THR A 83 -3.45 -26.53 12.29
CA THR A 83 -4.29 -26.30 13.48
C THR A 83 -5.70 -26.90 13.35
N LYS A 84 -6.05 -27.49 12.20
CA LYS A 84 -7.41 -28.01 11.96
C LYS A 84 -7.69 -29.33 12.70
N THR A 85 -6.66 -30.13 12.94
CA THR A 85 -6.78 -31.47 13.54
C THR A 85 -6.53 -31.51 15.04
N GLY A 86 -6.63 -30.37 15.74
CA GLY A 86 -6.46 -30.34 17.20
C GLY A 86 -5.00 -30.53 17.59
N PHE A 87 -4.17 -29.55 17.30
CA PHE A 87 -2.77 -29.53 17.70
C PHE A 87 -2.65 -29.54 19.22
N ILE A 88 -2.19 -30.68 19.78
CA ILE A 88 -1.78 -30.79 21.17
C ILE A 88 -0.30 -30.50 21.25
N LEU A 89 0.07 -29.33 21.80
CA LEU A 89 1.45 -28.87 21.94
C LEU A 89 2.37 -29.90 22.65
N SER A 90 1.80 -30.76 23.53
CA SER A 90 2.54 -31.72 24.32
C SER A 90 3.10 -32.91 23.53
N ASP A 91 2.52 -33.24 22.38
CA ASP A 91 2.87 -34.48 21.67
C ASP A 91 3.88 -34.33 20.53
N ASN A 92 4.23 -33.09 20.16
CA ASN A 92 5.16 -32.78 19.03
C ASN A 92 4.78 -33.45 17.69
N LYS A 93 3.54 -33.99 17.57
CA LYS A 93 3.04 -34.78 16.43
C LYS A 93 2.20 -33.97 15.46
N GLY A 94 2.15 -32.62 15.61
CA GLY A 94 1.40 -31.75 14.69
C GLY A 94 1.92 -31.91 13.26
N GLN A 95 1.02 -32.21 12.33
CA GLN A 95 1.34 -32.25 10.91
C GLN A 95 1.82 -30.86 10.47
N ARG A 96 2.98 -30.81 9.82
CA ARG A 96 3.52 -29.59 9.24
C ARG A 96 3.21 -29.58 7.76
N THR A 97 2.69 -28.46 7.28
CA THR A 97 2.43 -28.24 5.86
C THR A 97 3.42 -27.21 5.33
N GLN A 98 4.12 -27.54 4.26
CA GLN A 98 4.97 -26.60 3.56
C GLN A 98 4.13 -25.84 2.53
N LEU A 99 4.11 -24.53 2.65
CA LEU A 99 3.42 -23.65 1.73
C LEU A 99 4.42 -22.77 0.98
N PRO A 100 4.59 -22.92 -0.35
CA PRO A 100 5.39 -21.98 -1.12
C PRO A 100 4.69 -20.62 -1.18
N ALA A 101 5.36 -19.60 -0.70
CA ALA A 101 4.85 -18.23 -0.67
C ALA A 101 5.77 -17.29 -1.46
N GLU A 102 5.17 -16.39 -2.24
CA GLU A 102 5.90 -15.34 -2.95
C GLU A 102 5.95 -14.10 -2.08
N PHE A 103 7.16 -13.74 -1.65
CA PHE A 103 7.50 -12.52 -0.94
C PHE A 103 8.04 -11.48 -1.91
N LEU A 104 7.90 -10.21 -1.53
CA LEU A 104 8.63 -9.11 -2.14
C LEU A 104 9.91 -8.86 -1.32
N LYS A 105 11.01 -8.52 -1.99
CA LYS A 105 12.32 -8.27 -1.37
C LYS A 105 12.76 -6.82 -1.57
N ASP A 106 13.41 -6.24 -0.54
CA ASP A 106 13.96 -4.89 -0.56
C ASP A 106 12.91 -3.82 -0.96
N VAL A 107 11.70 -3.94 -0.42
CA VAL A 107 10.57 -3.07 -0.80
C VAL A 107 10.70 -1.68 -0.22
N LYS A 108 10.36 -0.68 -1.03
CA LYS A 108 10.26 0.71 -0.59
C LYS A 108 9.18 1.44 -1.38
N TYR A 109 8.28 2.06 -0.65
CA TYR A 109 7.17 2.83 -1.20
C TYR A 109 7.14 4.21 -0.59
N ARG A 110 6.74 5.21 -1.37
CA ARG A 110 6.35 6.54 -0.90
C ARG A 110 4.86 6.67 -0.93
N ILE A 111 4.30 7.07 0.19
CA ILE A 111 2.86 7.21 0.40
C ILE A 111 2.54 8.70 0.50
N TYR A 112 1.53 9.11 -0.24
CA TYR A 112 0.89 10.41 -0.15
C TYR A 112 -0.50 10.16 0.40
N LEU A 113 -0.81 10.75 1.55
CA LEU A 113 -2.07 10.52 2.25
C LEU A 113 -2.77 11.83 2.53
N TRP A 114 -4.02 11.90 2.14
CA TRP A 114 -5.00 12.86 2.58
C TRP A 114 -6.04 12.19 3.46
N LEU A 115 -6.39 12.83 4.58
CA LEU A 115 -7.54 12.51 5.43
C LEU A 115 -8.40 13.76 5.59
N GLU A 116 -9.72 13.59 5.66
CA GLU A 116 -10.66 14.68 5.87
C GLU A 116 -10.50 15.30 7.26
N ASP A 117 -10.18 14.49 8.28
CA ASP A 117 -9.99 14.94 9.65
C ASP A 117 -8.60 15.52 9.88
N ASP A 118 -8.54 16.83 10.07
CA ASP A 118 -7.30 17.58 10.30
C ASP A 118 -6.58 17.17 11.58
N LEU A 119 -7.31 16.85 12.65
CA LEU A 119 -6.70 16.46 13.92
C LEU A 119 -5.98 15.12 13.80
N ILE A 120 -6.55 14.21 13.02
CA ILE A 120 -5.92 12.90 12.74
C ILE A 120 -4.69 13.08 11.85
N MET A 121 -4.77 13.96 10.84
CA MET A 121 -3.63 14.32 10.00
C MET A 121 -2.47 14.91 10.81
N ASP A 122 -2.75 15.85 11.69
CA ASP A 122 -1.76 16.50 12.53
C ASP A 122 -1.14 15.51 13.52
N ASN A 123 -1.94 14.60 14.10
CA ASN A 123 -1.44 13.54 14.97
C ASN A 123 -0.54 12.56 14.20
N LEU A 124 -0.91 12.15 13.00
CA LEU A 124 -0.08 11.31 12.14
C LEU A 124 1.25 12.00 11.82
N LEU A 125 1.20 13.28 11.43
CA LEU A 125 2.41 14.07 11.15
C LEU A 125 3.33 14.15 12.38
N LYS A 126 2.77 14.35 13.57
CA LYS A 126 3.52 14.39 14.83
C LYS A 126 4.21 13.05 15.11
N LEU A 127 3.48 11.93 15.05
CA LEU A 127 4.03 10.59 15.27
C LEU A 127 5.18 10.29 14.29
N LEU A 128 4.96 10.54 12.99
CA LEU A 128 5.99 10.34 11.96
C LEU A 128 7.21 11.26 12.14
N THR A 129 7.01 12.50 12.62
CA THR A 129 8.11 13.43 12.90
C THR A 129 8.98 12.93 14.04
N ASN A 130 8.37 12.35 15.07
CA ASN A 130 9.06 11.81 16.24
C ASN A 130 9.62 10.41 16.02
N HIS A 131 9.39 9.79 14.84
CA HIS A 131 9.69 8.38 14.58
C HIS A 131 8.95 7.42 15.53
N GLU A 132 7.71 7.75 15.88
CA GLU A 132 6.87 6.99 16.80
C GLU A 132 5.73 6.29 16.03
N SER A 133 5.30 5.16 16.55
CA SER A 133 4.06 4.47 16.16
C SER A 133 3.49 3.75 17.39
N ILE A 134 2.17 3.72 17.50
CA ILE A 134 1.53 3.04 18.64
C ILE A 134 1.69 1.53 18.52
N TYR A 135 1.41 0.97 17.34
CA TYR A 135 1.67 -0.43 17.04
C TYR A 135 2.83 -0.55 16.06
N THR A 136 3.61 -1.63 16.19
CA THR A 136 4.73 -1.91 15.28
C THR A 136 4.24 -2.05 13.84
N PRO A 137 4.71 -1.21 12.89
CA PRO A 137 4.30 -1.31 11.50
C PRO A 137 4.92 -2.52 10.82
N TYR A 138 4.17 -3.16 9.92
CA TYR A 138 4.64 -4.30 9.13
C TYR A 138 4.05 -4.30 7.72
N LEU A 139 4.73 -4.97 6.80
CA LEU A 139 4.40 -5.00 5.37
C LEU A 139 3.61 -6.28 5.01
N GLY A 140 2.37 -6.32 5.50
CA GLY A 140 1.39 -7.38 5.21
C GLY A 140 1.28 -8.44 6.30
N ILE A 141 2.39 -9.00 6.80
CA ILE A 141 2.42 -9.91 7.95
C ILE A 141 3.43 -9.44 8.98
N SER A 142 3.26 -9.85 10.25
CA SER A 142 4.05 -9.38 11.39
C SER A 142 5.55 -9.66 11.28
N GLU A 143 5.93 -10.69 10.53
CA GLU A 143 7.32 -11.06 10.27
C GLU A 143 8.03 -10.10 9.29
N CYS A 144 7.27 -9.34 8.52
CA CYS A 144 7.79 -8.35 7.58
C CYS A 144 7.78 -6.96 8.20
N LEU A 145 8.67 -6.70 9.15
CA LEU A 145 8.76 -5.41 9.84
C LEU A 145 9.00 -4.26 8.87
N ALA A 146 8.36 -3.13 9.14
CA ALA A 146 8.47 -1.92 8.35
C ALA A 146 9.20 -0.81 9.09
N ASN A 147 10.00 -0.06 8.34
CA ASN A 147 10.55 1.23 8.76
C ASN A 147 9.72 2.35 8.15
N LEU A 148 9.66 3.48 8.84
CA LEU A 148 8.92 4.67 8.44
C LEU A 148 9.83 5.89 8.44
N LYS A 149 9.66 6.78 7.47
CA LYS A 149 10.35 8.07 7.44
C LYS A 149 9.47 9.14 6.82
N LEU A 150 9.23 10.18 7.58
CA LEU A 150 8.58 11.38 7.05
C LEU A 150 9.46 12.04 5.98
N VAL A 151 8.88 12.35 4.81
CA VAL A 151 9.61 12.98 3.69
C VAL A 151 9.63 14.50 3.85
N LYS A 152 8.51 15.10 4.26
CA LYS A 152 8.38 16.53 4.51
C LYS A 152 7.83 16.77 5.91
N LYS A 153 8.42 17.68 6.66
CA LYS A 153 8.05 18.01 8.04
C LYS A 153 6.76 18.84 8.19
N SER A 154 6.11 19.16 7.09
CA SER A 154 4.84 19.90 7.05
C SER A 154 3.90 19.26 6.06
N LEU A 155 2.61 19.52 6.22
CA LEU A 155 1.60 19.18 5.22
C LEU A 155 1.88 19.96 3.93
N ILE A 156 1.64 19.32 2.80
CA ILE A 156 1.86 19.90 1.47
C ILE A 156 0.51 20.03 0.78
N GLU A 157 0.26 21.20 0.19
CA GLU A 157 -0.91 21.44 -0.66
C GLU A 157 -0.69 20.84 -2.05
N PRO A 158 -1.48 19.86 -2.46
CA PRO A 158 -1.44 19.35 -3.82
C PRO A 158 -2.10 20.34 -4.78
N LYS A 159 -1.56 20.47 -5.98
CA LYS A 159 -2.17 21.27 -7.05
C LYS A 159 -2.73 20.34 -8.10
N GLU A 160 -4.01 20.45 -8.38
CA GLU A 160 -4.64 19.75 -9.49
C GLU A 160 -4.03 20.25 -10.81
N VAL A 161 -3.60 19.32 -11.65
CA VAL A 161 -2.98 19.60 -12.94
C VAL A 161 -3.88 19.04 -14.04
N PRO A 162 -4.41 19.89 -14.94
CA PRO A 162 -5.12 19.36 -16.10
C PRO A 162 -4.15 18.59 -16.99
N VAL A 163 -4.57 17.40 -17.42
CA VAL A 163 -3.76 16.58 -18.32
C VAL A 163 -4.06 17.00 -19.76
N GLU A 164 -3.35 18.01 -20.22
CA GLU A 164 -3.35 18.48 -21.61
C GLU A 164 -2.10 17.97 -22.32
N GLY A 165 -2.12 16.70 -22.75
CA GLY A 165 -0.98 16.03 -23.38
C GLY A 165 -0.23 15.11 -22.43
N ASP A 166 1.04 14.85 -22.74
CA ASP A 166 1.86 13.84 -22.05
C ASP A 166 2.39 14.36 -20.70
N ILE A 167 1.97 13.75 -19.59
CA ILE A 167 2.45 14.07 -18.24
C ILE A 167 3.12 12.83 -17.63
N LEU A 168 4.32 12.98 -17.08
CA LEU A 168 5.00 11.94 -16.30
C LEU A 168 4.43 11.92 -14.88
N VAL A 169 3.96 10.74 -14.44
CA VAL A 169 3.48 10.49 -13.08
C VAL A 169 4.39 9.55 -12.33
N ASN A 170 4.57 9.83 -11.04
CA ASN A 170 5.47 9.08 -10.15
C ASN A 170 4.74 7.94 -9.43
N SER A 171 3.41 8.02 -9.31
CA SER A 171 2.59 7.03 -8.59
C SER A 171 2.10 5.91 -9.51
N ILE A 172 1.61 4.82 -8.89
CA ILE A 172 0.74 3.86 -9.58
C ILE A 172 -0.50 4.59 -10.13
N VAL A 173 -1.07 4.08 -11.22
CA VAL A 173 -2.14 4.74 -11.96
C VAL A 173 -3.43 3.90 -11.86
N PRO A 174 -4.48 4.39 -11.17
CA PRO A 174 -5.80 3.77 -11.24
C PRO A 174 -6.34 3.78 -12.68
N THR A 175 -6.79 2.64 -13.18
CA THR A 175 -7.22 2.49 -14.59
C THR A 175 -8.49 3.27 -14.93
N ASP A 176 -9.28 3.61 -13.91
CA ASP A 176 -10.52 4.41 -14.03
C ASP A 176 -10.29 5.92 -13.95
N LYS A 177 -9.06 6.36 -13.61
CA LYS A 177 -8.73 7.78 -13.42
C LYS A 177 -7.82 8.36 -14.50
N ALA A 178 -6.99 7.55 -15.12
CA ALA A 178 -6.09 8.01 -16.16
C ALA A 178 -5.74 6.93 -17.16
N LYS A 179 -5.40 7.36 -18.39
CA LYS A 179 -4.90 6.50 -19.46
C LYS A 179 -3.39 6.63 -19.57
N ILE A 180 -2.68 5.51 -19.56
CA ILE A 180 -1.23 5.48 -19.73
C ILE A 180 -0.85 5.33 -21.20
N ARG A 181 0.33 5.85 -21.56
CA ARG A 181 1.03 5.50 -22.80
C ARG A 181 2.18 4.57 -22.48
N ILE A 182 2.22 3.41 -23.12
CA ILE A 182 3.30 2.44 -22.95
C ILE A 182 4.54 2.92 -23.71
N GLU A 183 5.67 3.00 -23.01
CA GLU A 183 6.96 3.39 -23.53
C GLU A 183 7.86 2.16 -23.71
N GLN A 184 8.64 2.14 -24.76
CA GLN A 184 9.56 1.03 -25.04
C GLN A 184 10.66 0.97 -23.93
N GLY A 185 10.97 -0.24 -23.49
CA GLY A 185 12.00 -0.50 -22.47
C GLY A 185 11.51 -0.52 -21.02
N LYS A 186 10.31 -0.04 -20.74
CA LYS A 186 9.68 -0.12 -19.40
C LYS A 186 8.88 -1.40 -19.20
N LYS A 187 8.75 -1.84 -17.95
CA LYS A 187 8.03 -3.06 -17.58
C LYS A 187 6.72 -2.71 -16.87
N TYR A 188 5.65 -2.69 -17.63
CA TYR A 188 4.33 -2.41 -17.10
C TYR A 188 3.62 -3.66 -16.59
N GLY A 189 2.90 -3.51 -15.50
CA GLY A 189 1.99 -4.51 -14.98
C GLY A 189 0.62 -3.92 -14.70
N ALA A 190 -0.39 -4.77 -14.63
CA ALA A 190 -1.72 -4.42 -14.18
C ALA A 190 -2.13 -5.34 -13.03
N VAL A 191 -2.78 -4.77 -12.01
CA VAL A 191 -3.24 -5.53 -10.86
C VAL A 191 -4.53 -4.97 -10.29
N LYS A 192 -5.46 -5.87 -9.98
CA LYS A 192 -6.71 -5.56 -9.29
C LYS A 192 -6.57 -5.93 -7.82
N SER A 193 -6.77 -4.96 -6.92
CA SER A 193 -6.61 -5.14 -5.47
C SER A 193 -7.78 -4.57 -4.68
N PRO A 194 -8.00 -5.01 -3.41
CA PRO A 194 -9.03 -4.45 -2.53
C PRO A 194 -8.83 -2.95 -2.32
N ALA A 195 -9.89 -2.16 -2.54
CA ALA A 195 -9.89 -0.72 -2.30
C ALA A 195 -10.63 -0.36 -1.01
N PHE A 196 -11.80 -0.93 -0.80
CA PHE A 196 -12.60 -0.69 0.41
C PHE A 196 -13.17 -1.98 0.97
N MET A 197 -13.25 -2.05 2.29
CA MET A 197 -13.88 -3.15 3.02
C MET A 197 -14.68 -2.59 4.21
N ASN A 198 -15.64 -3.37 4.68
CA ASN A 198 -16.43 -3.05 5.87
C ASN A 198 -15.83 -3.68 7.14
N SER A 199 -16.47 -3.44 8.29
CA SER A 199 -16.08 -4.00 9.60
C SER A 199 -16.10 -5.52 9.66
N ASP A 200 -16.91 -6.18 8.81
CA ASP A 200 -16.96 -7.65 8.70
C ASP A 200 -15.82 -8.19 7.79
N ARG A 201 -14.92 -7.32 7.35
CA ARG A 201 -13.82 -7.62 6.42
C ARG A 201 -14.25 -8.10 5.04
N VAL A 202 -15.48 -7.77 4.66
CA VAL A 202 -15.96 -8.00 3.30
C VAL A 202 -15.48 -6.87 2.40
N VAL A 203 -14.82 -7.23 1.31
CA VAL A 203 -14.35 -6.24 0.32
C VAL A 203 -15.54 -5.73 -0.49
N ASN A 204 -15.86 -4.46 -0.36
CA ASN A 204 -16.98 -3.81 -1.05
C ASN A 204 -16.58 -3.28 -2.43
N LYS A 205 -15.32 -2.91 -2.63
CA LYS A 205 -14.82 -2.40 -3.89
C LYS A 205 -13.39 -2.88 -4.15
N TYR A 206 -13.15 -3.32 -5.37
CA TYR A 206 -11.83 -3.55 -5.93
C TYR A 206 -11.48 -2.42 -6.88
N GLN A 207 -10.18 -2.09 -6.99
CA GLN A 207 -9.63 -1.14 -7.92
C GLN A 207 -8.49 -1.77 -8.71
N GLU A 208 -8.42 -1.44 -10.00
CA GLU A 208 -7.35 -1.88 -10.88
C GLU A 208 -6.34 -0.76 -11.07
N PHE A 209 -5.06 -1.14 -11.15
CA PHE A 209 -3.95 -0.21 -11.25
C PHE A 209 -2.97 -0.65 -12.31
N TYR A 210 -2.45 0.30 -13.08
CA TYR A 210 -1.21 0.16 -13.81
C TYR A 210 -0.04 0.55 -12.91
N TYR A 211 1.09 -0.14 -13.09
CA TYR A 211 2.34 0.15 -12.40
C TYR A 211 3.54 -0.20 -13.28
N GLU A 212 4.67 0.41 -13.00
CA GLU A 212 5.95 0.09 -13.63
C GLU A 212 6.81 -0.69 -12.61
N GLU A 213 7.37 -1.85 -13.02
CA GLU A 213 8.01 -2.80 -12.10
C GLU A 213 9.33 -2.29 -11.51
N ASN A 214 10.05 -1.40 -12.21
CA ASN A 214 11.31 -0.82 -11.72
C ASN A 214 11.09 0.45 -10.88
N GLY A 215 9.85 0.93 -10.74
CA GLY A 215 9.52 2.18 -10.05
C GLY A 215 9.79 3.43 -10.90
N GLU A 216 9.92 3.28 -12.22
CA GLU A 216 10.06 4.40 -13.13
C GLU A 216 8.74 5.15 -13.30
N ASN A 217 8.83 6.43 -13.67
CA ASN A 217 7.66 7.25 -13.94
C ASN A 217 6.88 6.70 -15.13
N MET A 218 5.57 6.77 -15.07
CA MET A 218 4.68 6.39 -16.17
C MET A 218 4.15 7.64 -16.89
N LEU A 219 3.97 7.53 -18.20
CA LEU A 219 3.39 8.60 -19.01
C LEU A 219 1.87 8.44 -19.06
N ILE A 220 1.14 9.48 -18.64
CA ILE A 220 -0.32 9.56 -18.82
C ILE A 220 -0.66 10.54 -19.95
N VAL A 221 -1.73 10.27 -20.66
CA VAL A 221 -2.20 11.07 -21.82
C VAL A 221 -3.57 11.68 -21.61
N ASP A 222 -4.28 11.22 -20.59
CA ASP A 222 -5.64 11.67 -20.24
C ASP A 222 -5.93 11.29 -18.78
N GLY A 223 -6.66 12.14 -18.05
CA GLY A 223 -7.13 11.85 -16.69
C GLY A 223 -6.85 12.94 -15.66
N GLU A 224 -6.85 12.53 -14.40
CA GLU A 224 -6.65 13.41 -13.23
C GLU A 224 -5.22 13.27 -12.70
N CYS A 225 -4.57 14.37 -12.38
CA CYS A 225 -3.22 14.39 -11.81
C CYS A 225 -3.09 15.51 -10.78
N HIS A 226 -2.26 15.27 -9.76
CA HIS A 226 -1.93 16.28 -8.74
C HIS A 226 -0.41 16.45 -8.68
N SER A 227 0.05 17.69 -8.74
CA SER A 227 1.46 18.04 -8.53
C SER A 227 1.72 18.32 -7.06
N ILE A 228 2.73 17.66 -6.49
CA ILE A 228 3.13 17.78 -5.09
C ILE A 228 4.65 17.95 -5.03
N GLY A 229 5.11 19.20 -4.97
CA GLY A 229 6.52 19.51 -5.13
C GLY A 229 7.03 19.10 -6.52
N ASP A 230 8.02 18.21 -6.57
CA ASP A 230 8.60 17.71 -7.82
C ASP A 230 7.93 16.42 -8.35
N ALA A 231 6.89 15.93 -7.66
CA ALA A 231 6.21 14.69 -8.02
C ALA A 231 4.80 14.96 -8.53
N ASN A 232 4.41 14.24 -9.58
CA ASN A 232 3.04 14.16 -10.06
C ASN A 232 2.45 12.83 -9.63
N VAL A 233 1.28 12.85 -9.00
CA VAL A 233 0.64 11.65 -8.46
C VAL A 233 -0.84 11.60 -8.78
N ILE A 234 -1.41 10.38 -8.78
CA ILE A 234 -2.83 10.15 -8.96
C ILE A 234 -3.36 9.50 -7.68
N PHE A 235 -4.34 10.14 -7.06
CA PHE A 235 -4.97 9.63 -5.84
C PHE A 235 -6.05 8.58 -6.16
N PHE A 236 -6.20 7.62 -5.23
CA PHE A 236 -7.20 6.54 -5.26
C PHE A 236 -7.84 6.30 -3.90
#